data_f39bd129e911cca7d1c80daedf75a07f
#
_entry.id   f39bd129e911cca7d1c80daedf75a07f
#
_cell.length_a   1.000
_cell.length_b   1.000
_cell.length_c   1.000
_cell.angle_alpha   90.00
_cell.angle_beta   90.00
_cell.angle_gamma   90.00
#
_symmetry.space_group_name_H-M   'P 1'
#
loop_
_entity.id
_entity.type
_entity.pdbx_description
1 polymer ?
#
loop_
_entity_poly.entity_id
_entity_poly.type
_entity_poly.pdbx_seq_one_letter_code
_entity_poly.pdbx_strand_id
1 'polypeptide(L)'
;NWADLYTTINNANLILKYTPDIAFNSEDAKNKILANAYYVRAFCYYWIGRIWGDAPILLDGFESDQQEGLFPVRQPAEDVFTQVGEDINNALTLMPASVSDRNLASSGAINMLKADYYLWMYKVRNAGEVALDNANTAVQAVLNNSNYSLEENFNNIFYNELGNEIIFAWSYIQDEYTGGYPGDYLVPSQYVSDEAIENPVKVGSHQ
;
A
#
# COMPACT_ATOMS: atom_id res chain seq x y z
N ASN A 1 13.48 -1.48 1.51
CA ASN A 1 14.51 -1.61 0.47
C ASN A 1 14.00 -2.43 -0.72
N TRP A 2 14.80 -2.61 -1.80
CA TRP A 2 14.43 -3.40 -2.99
C TRP A 2 14.04 -4.84 -2.65
N ALA A 3 14.85 -5.52 -1.87
CA ALA A 3 14.65 -6.93 -1.52
C ALA A 3 13.34 -7.16 -0.75
N ASP A 4 13.00 -6.29 0.18
CA ASP A 4 11.78 -6.42 0.98
C ASP A 4 10.53 -6.27 0.11
N LEU A 5 10.55 -5.34 -0.87
CA LEU A 5 9.44 -5.20 -1.81
C LEU A 5 9.23 -6.47 -2.63
N TYR A 6 10.31 -7.09 -3.13
CA TYR A 6 10.19 -8.35 -3.89
C TYR A 6 9.81 -9.54 -3.01
N THR A 7 10.25 -9.58 -1.76
CA THR A 7 9.76 -10.59 -0.80
C THR A 7 8.25 -10.44 -0.59
N THR A 8 7.77 -9.21 -0.44
CA THR A 8 6.34 -8.92 -0.28
C THR A 8 5.55 -9.28 -1.55
N ILE A 9 6.08 -8.96 -2.73
CA ILE A 9 5.48 -9.38 -4.03
C ILE A 9 5.39 -10.90 -4.11
N ASN A 10 6.45 -11.62 -3.74
CA ASN A 10 6.43 -13.08 -3.75
C ASN A 10 5.35 -13.64 -2.83
N ASN A 11 5.21 -13.10 -1.62
CA ASN A 11 4.16 -13.51 -0.69
C ASN A 11 2.76 -13.24 -1.26
N ALA A 12 2.56 -12.09 -1.89
CA ALA A 12 1.30 -11.78 -2.57
C ALA A 12 1.01 -12.76 -3.72
N ASN A 13 2.02 -13.10 -4.53
CA ASN A 13 1.91 -14.08 -5.61
C ASN A 13 1.52 -15.48 -5.08
N LEU A 14 2.12 -15.93 -3.97
CA LEU A 14 1.77 -17.19 -3.33
C LEU A 14 0.32 -17.19 -2.84
N ILE A 15 -0.16 -16.09 -2.26
CA ILE A 15 -1.56 -15.93 -1.89
C ILE A 15 -2.47 -16.05 -3.13
N LEU A 16 -2.15 -15.33 -4.20
CA LEU A 16 -2.91 -15.37 -5.45
C LEU A 16 -2.92 -16.75 -6.09
N LYS A 17 -1.83 -17.51 -5.97
CA LYS A 17 -1.67 -18.85 -6.50
C LYS A 17 -2.52 -19.87 -5.75
N TYR A 18 -2.51 -19.84 -4.42
CA TYR A 18 -3.10 -20.91 -3.62
C TYR A 18 -4.53 -20.62 -3.11
N THR A 19 -4.87 -19.37 -2.88
CA THR A 19 -6.20 -19.00 -2.38
C THR A 19 -7.37 -19.54 -3.24
N PRO A 20 -7.31 -19.58 -4.60
CA PRO A 20 -8.39 -20.11 -5.41
C PRO A 20 -8.79 -21.54 -5.07
N ASP A 21 -7.85 -22.39 -4.64
CA ASP A 21 -8.04 -23.81 -4.37
C ASP A 21 -8.45 -24.10 -2.92
N ILE A 22 -8.46 -23.06 -2.07
CA ILE A 22 -8.86 -23.18 -0.65
C ILE A 22 -10.38 -23.03 -0.52
N ALA A 23 -11.00 -23.92 0.26
CA ALA A 23 -12.39 -23.80 0.62
C ALA A 23 -12.61 -22.71 1.68
N PHE A 24 -13.46 -21.73 1.36
CA PHE A 24 -13.85 -20.65 2.27
C PHE A 24 -15.30 -20.76 2.69
N ASN A 25 -15.63 -20.16 3.83
CA ASN A 25 -17.02 -20.10 4.32
C ASN A 25 -17.91 -19.18 3.47
N SER A 26 -17.32 -18.27 2.70
CA SER A 26 -18.01 -17.39 1.77
C SER A 26 -17.07 -16.90 0.67
N GLU A 27 -17.65 -16.55 -0.47
CA GLU A 27 -16.91 -15.92 -1.58
C GLU A 27 -16.33 -14.57 -1.16
N ASP A 28 -17.02 -13.78 -0.34
CA ASP A 28 -16.52 -12.52 0.20
C ASP A 28 -15.24 -12.70 1.04
N ALA A 29 -15.17 -13.77 1.84
CA ALA A 29 -13.96 -14.07 2.62
C ALA A 29 -12.78 -14.40 1.72
N LYS A 30 -12.98 -15.16 0.65
CA LYS A 30 -11.98 -15.47 -0.37
C LYS A 30 -11.56 -14.21 -1.12
N ASN A 31 -12.53 -13.47 -1.63
CA ASN A 31 -12.31 -12.27 -2.43
C ASN A 31 -11.58 -11.18 -1.65
N LYS A 32 -11.88 -11.02 -0.36
CA LYS A 32 -11.14 -10.12 0.54
C LYS A 32 -9.65 -10.43 0.57
N ILE A 33 -9.27 -11.71 0.66
CA ILE A 33 -7.87 -12.13 0.70
C ILE A 33 -7.17 -11.86 -0.63
N LEU A 34 -7.81 -12.24 -1.75
CA LEU A 34 -7.28 -11.99 -3.08
C LEU A 34 -7.13 -10.50 -3.36
N ALA A 35 -8.12 -9.68 -2.99
CA ALA A 35 -8.08 -8.23 -3.17
C ALA A 35 -6.93 -7.60 -2.39
N ASN A 36 -6.68 -8.06 -1.15
CA ASN A 36 -5.54 -7.59 -0.36
C ASN A 36 -4.20 -7.97 -1.01
N ALA A 37 -4.08 -9.18 -1.55
CA ALA A 37 -2.87 -9.62 -2.24
C ALA A 37 -2.59 -8.76 -3.49
N TYR A 38 -3.61 -8.49 -4.32
CA TYR A 38 -3.48 -7.58 -5.45
C TYR A 38 -3.12 -6.15 -5.02
N TYR A 39 -3.76 -5.62 -3.98
CA TYR A 39 -3.45 -4.29 -3.45
C TYR A 39 -2.00 -4.17 -3.00
N VAL A 40 -1.51 -5.12 -2.22
CA VAL A 40 -0.13 -5.13 -1.72
C VAL A 40 0.86 -5.24 -2.86
N ARG A 41 0.59 -6.08 -3.87
CA ARG A 41 1.44 -6.23 -5.05
C ARG A 41 1.47 -4.94 -5.88
N ALA A 42 0.31 -4.33 -6.12
CA ALA A 42 0.20 -3.03 -6.77
C ALA A 42 1.01 -1.95 -6.04
N PHE A 43 0.89 -1.88 -4.72
CA PHE A 43 1.61 -0.93 -3.88
C PHE A 43 3.13 -1.11 -4.02
N CYS A 44 3.62 -2.36 -3.95
CA CYS A 44 5.04 -2.65 -4.09
C CYS A 44 5.56 -2.26 -5.48
N TYR A 45 4.88 -2.66 -6.57
CA TYR A 45 5.30 -2.28 -7.93
C TYR A 45 5.18 -0.78 -8.18
N TYR A 46 4.21 -0.10 -7.60
CA TYR A 46 4.09 1.35 -7.71
C TYR A 46 5.32 2.06 -7.14
N TRP A 47 5.79 1.65 -5.97
CA TRP A 47 7.02 2.18 -5.39
C TRP A 47 8.27 1.78 -6.16
N ILE A 48 8.34 0.54 -6.66
CA ILE A 48 9.45 0.07 -7.51
C ILE A 48 9.54 0.93 -8.77
N GLY A 49 8.44 1.13 -9.49
CA GLY A 49 8.39 1.94 -10.69
C GLY A 49 8.77 3.40 -10.46
N ARG A 50 8.36 3.98 -9.33
CA ARG A 50 8.67 5.38 -8.96
C ARG A 50 10.15 5.58 -8.59
N ILE A 51 10.76 4.63 -7.90
CA ILE A 51 12.12 4.79 -7.36
C ILE A 51 13.18 4.33 -8.35
N TRP A 52 12.95 3.22 -9.05
CA TRP A 52 13.95 2.58 -9.91
C TRP A 52 13.59 2.58 -11.41
N GLY A 53 12.35 2.83 -11.77
CA GLY A 53 11.90 2.80 -13.15
C GLY A 53 11.76 1.37 -13.68
N ASP A 54 12.60 0.99 -14.63
CA ASP A 54 12.62 -0.36 -15.21
C ASP A 54 12.92 -1.41 -14.14
N ALA A 55 12.11 -2.46 -14.08
CA ALA A 55 12.21 -3.47 -13.04
C ALA A 55 11.69 -4.84 -13.52
N PRO A 56 12.15 -5.94 -12.90
CA PRO A 56 11.55 -7.25 -13.15
C PRO A 56 10.09 -7.30 -12.72
N ILE A 57 9.23 -7.88 -13.56
CA ILE A 57 7.83 -8.16 -13.22
C ILE A 57 7.73 -9.67 -12.95
N LEU A 58 7.43 -10.00 -11.68
CA LEU A 58 7.27 -11.36 -11.19
C LEU A 58 5.83 -11.55 -10.75
N LEU A 59 5.09 -12.41 -11.44
CA LEU A 59 3.67 -12.67 -11.17
C LEU A 59 3.44 -14.08 -10.60
N ASP A 60 4.45 -14.94 -10.68
CA ASP A 60 4.45 -16.27 -10.10
C ASP A 60 5.08 -16.26 -8.70
N GLY A 61 4.52 -17.05 -7.79
CA GLY A 61 5.10 -17.27 -6.47
C GLY A 61 6.27 -18.27 -6.53
N PHE A 62 7.43 -17.87 -6.04
CA PHE A 62 8.62 -18.72 -5.96
C PHE A 62 8.69 -19.39 -4.58
N GLU A 63 8.86 -20.71 -4.58
CA GLU A 63 8.92 -21.57 -3.40
C GLU A 63 10.25 -22.30 -3.26
N SER A 64 11.07 -22.28 -4.31
CA SER A 64 12.34 -22.98 -4.37
C SER A 64 13.34 -22.22 -5.23
N ASP A 65 14.60 -22.34 -4.92
CA ASP A 65 15.72 -21.81 -5.69
C ASP A 65 16.00 -22.61 -7.00
N GLN A 66 15.27 -23.70 -7.21
CA GLN A 66 15.33 -24.51 -8.44
C GLN A 66 14.20 -24.17 -9.42
N GLN A 67 13.32 -23.24 -9.09
CA GLN A 67 12.19 -22.89 -9.95
C GLN A 67 12.66 -22.06 -11.14
N GLU A 68 12.09 -22.32 -12.32
CA GLU A 68 12.35 -21.52 -13.52
C GLU A 68 11.86 -20.07 -13.32
N GLY A 69 12.54 -19.12 -13.96
CA GLY A 69 12.13 -17.71 -13.89
C GLY A 69 12.73 -16.89 -12.75
N LEU A 70 13.59 -17.48 -11.90
CA LEU A 70 14.25 -16.79 -10.78
C LEU A 70 15.19 -15.64 -11.19
N PHE A 71 15.63 -15.62 -12.44
CA PHE A 71 16.53 -14.60 -12.97
C PHE A 71 15.86 -13.81 -14.09
N PRO A 72 14.80 -13.04 -13.77
CA PRO A 72 14.06 -12.28 -14.77
C PRO A 72 14.89 -11.09 -15.28
N VAL A 73 14.61 -10.69 -16.51
CA VAL A 73 15.13 -9.44 -17.06
C VAL A 73 14.25 -8.26 -16.59
N ARG A 74 14.82 -7.07 -16.56
CA ARG A 74 14.06 -5.85 -16.34
C ARG A 74 13.08 -5.63 -17.48
N GLN A 75 11.87 -5.27 -17.14
CA GLN A 75 10.86 -4.76 -18.06
C GLN A 75 10.86 -3.23 -18.03
N PRO A 76 10.45 -2.55 -19.10
CA PRO A 76 10.30 -1.11 -19.11
C PRO A 76 9.38 -0.61 -17.99
N ALA A 77 9.68 0.57 -17.45
CA ALA A 77 8.85 1.19 -16.41
C ALA A 77 7.37 1.30 -16.81
N GLU A 78 7.08 1.45 -18.10
CA GLU A 78 5.72 1.47 -18.64
C GLU A 78 4.96 0.18 -18.34
N ASP A 79 5.62 -0.97 -18.53
CA ASP A 79 5.04 -2.28 -18.24
C ASP A 79 4.85 -2.47 -16.73
N VAL A 80 5.78 -1.96 -15.91
CA VAL A 80 5.64 -1.98 -14.43
C VAL A 80 4.40 -1.18 -14.01
N PHE A 81 4.20 0.03 -14.55
CA PHE A 81 3.01 0.83 -14.23
C PHE A 81 1.73 0.23 -14.82
N THR A 82 1.79 -0.44 -15.95
CA THR A 82 0.65 -1.19 -16.49
C THR A 82 0.22 -2.29 -15.51
N GLN A 83 1.17 -3.06 -14.99
CA GLN A 83 0.89 -4.09 -13.98
C GLN A 83 0.28 -3.50 -12.69
N VAL A 84 0.75 -2.32 -12.25
CA VAL A 84 0.13 -1.60 -11.12
C VAL A 84 -1.35 -1.31 -11.38
N GLY A 85 -1.67 -0.79 -12.57
CA GLY A 85 -3.06 -0.50 -12.95
C GLY A 85 -3.95 -1.76 -12.98
N GLU A 86 -3.43 -2.86 -13.51
CA GLU A 86 -4.14 -4.15 -13.54
C GLU A 86 -4.42 -4.67 -12.14
N ASP A 87 -3.42 -4.65 -11.26
CA ASP A 87 -3.57 -5.11 -9.89
C ASP A 87 -4.55 -4.24 -9.08
N ILE A 88 -4.52 -2.91 -9.26
CA ILE A 88 -5.50 -1.99 -8.66
C ILE A 88 -6.92 -2.35 -9.10
N ASN A 89 -7.13 -2.61 -10.40
CA ASN A 89 -8.45 -2.95 -10.93
C ASN A 89 -8.93 -4.31 -10.42
N ASN A 90 -8.05 -5.31 -10.35
CA ASN A 90 -8.35 -6.62 -9.77
C ASN A 90 -8.71 -6.51 -8.29
N ALA A 91 -7.95 -5.72 -7.53
CA ALA A 91 -8.24 -5.47 -6.12
C ALA A 91 -9.62 -4.82 -5.92
N LEU A 92 -9.96 -3.77 -6.71
CA LEU A 92 -11.28 -3.12 -6.63
C LEU A 92 -12.42 -4.04 -7.01
N THR A 93 -12.24 -4.89 -8.03
CA THR A 93 -13.27 -5.82 -8.51
C THR A 93 -13.61 -6.87 -7.46
N LEU A 94 -12.60 -7.33 -6.72
CA LEU A 94 -12.76 -8.39 -5.73
C LEU A 94 -13.10 -7.87 -4.34
N MET A 95 -12.79 -6.61 -4.00
CA MET A 95 -12.94 -6.10 -2.64
C MET A 95 -14.41 -6.01 -2.23
N PRO A 96 -14.86 -6.79 -1.21
CA PRO A 96 -16.22 -6.68 -0.72
C PRO A 96 -16.52 -5.29 -0.12
N ALA A 97 -17.68 -4.74 -0.42
CA ALA A 97 -18.09 -3.42 0.06
C ALA A 97 -18.18 -3.33 1.60
N SER A 98 -18.35 -4.47 2.28
CA SER A 98 -18.45 -4.57 3.74
C SER A 98 -17.13 -4.39 4.47
N VAL A 99 -15.98 -4.38 3.76
CA VAL A 99 -14.67 -4.23 4.40
C VAL A 99 -14.44 -2.78 4.81
N SER A 100 -14.38 -2.56 6.12
CA SER A 100 -14.15 -1.25 6.75
C SER A 100 -12.93 -1.23 7.68
N ASP A 101 -12.22 -2.34 7.82
CA ASP A 101 -11.00 -2.44 8.63
C ASP A 101 -9.91 -1.56 8.04
N ARG A 102 -9.35 -0.66 8.86
CA ARG A 102 -8.32 0.32 8.43
C ARG A 102 -6.94 -0.30 8.27
N ASN A 103 -6.71 -1.49 8.82
CA ASN A 103 -5.43 -2.21 8.71
C ASN A 103 -5.39 -3.17 7.52
N LEU A 104 -6.50 -3.27 6.78
CA LEU A 104 -6.61 -4.05 5.56
C LEU A 104 -6.92 -3.14 4.38
N ALA A 105 -6.59 -3.58 3.17
CA ALA A 105 -7.09 -2.90 1.99
C ALA A 105 -8.61 -2.90 2.02
N SER A 106 -9.19 -1.72 1.95
CA SER A 106 -10.62 -1.48 1.75
C SER A 106 -10.82 -0.84 0.39
N SER A 107 -12.05 -0.71 -0.08
CA SER A 107 -12.33 0.05 -1.30
C SER A 107 -11.78 1.47 -1.25
N GLY A 108 -11.76 2.10 -0.05
CA GLY A 108 -11.17 3.41 0.17
C GLY A 108 -9.65 3.40 -0.02
N ALA A 109 -8.96 2.46 0.62
CA ALA A 109 -7.49 2.33 0.50
C ALA A 109 -7.06 2.09 -0.95
N ILE A 110 -7.77 1.20 -1.65
CA ILE A 110 -7.47 0.89 -3.05
C ILE A 110 -7.74 2.11 -3.95
N ASN A 111 -8.83 2.85 -3.73
CA ASN A 111 -9.12 4.07 -4.49
C ASN A 111 -8.11 5.18 -4.20
N MET A 112 -7.57 5.30 -2.99
CA MET A 112 -6.50 6.26 -2.72
C MET A 112 -5.19 5.90 -3.43
N LEU A 113 -4.82 4.61 -3.46
CA LEU A 113 -3.69 4.16 -4.28
C LEU A 113 -3.94 4.42 -5.77
N LYS A 114 -5.17 4.16 -6.25
CA LYS A 114 -5.58 4.45 -7.64
C LYS A 114 -5.47 5.94 -7.98
N ALA A 115 -5.88 6.82 -7.06
CA ALA A 115 -5.79 8.26 -7.24
C ALA A 115 -4.33 8.72 -7.35
N ASP A 116 -3.46 8.28 -6.43
CA ASP A 116 -2.03 8.63 -6.45
C ASP A 116 -1.35 8.06 -7.70
N TYR A 117 -1.64 6.82 -8.08
CA TYR A 117 -1.15 6.20 -9.31
C TYR A 117 -1.52 7.03 -10.55
N TYR A 118 -2.78 7.42 -10.74
CA TYR A 118 -3.20 8.19 -11.91
C TYR A 118 -2.69 9.63 -11.90
N LEU A 119 -2.52 10.25 -10.72
CA LEU A 119 -1.86 11.54 -10.60
C LEU A 119 -0.38 11.46 -11.01
N TRP A 120 0.31 10.39 -10.61
CA TRP A 120 1.68 10.12 -11.07
C TRP A 120 1.76 9.90 -12.57
N MET A 121 0.84 9.09 -13.13
CA MET A 121 0.76 8.86 -14.58
C MET A 121 0.51 10.17 -15.33
N TYR A 122 -0.37 11.03 -14.84
CA TYR A 122 -0.64 12.35 -15.43
C TYR A 122 0.58 13.27 -15.36
N LYS A 123 1.14 13.47 -14.16
CA LYS A 123 2.18 14.49 -13.93
C LYS A 123 3.58 14.07 -14.37
N VAL A 124 3.93 12.81 -14.21
CA VAL A 124 5.30 12.33 -14.44
C VAL A 124 5.41 11.54 -15.73
N ARG A 125 4.38 10.76 -16.05
CA ARG A 125 4.38 9.91 -17.27
C ARG A 125 3.68 10.55 -18.46
N ASN A 126 3.11 11.76 -18.29
CA ASN A 126 2.40 12.50 -19.33
C ASN A 126 1.26 11.71 -19.98
N ALA A 127 0.52 10.93 -19.20
CA ALA A 127 -0.56 10.06 -19.70
C ALA A 127 -1.84 10.81 -20.13
N GLY A 128 -1.83 12.13 -20.09
CA GLY A 128 -2.93 12.99 -20.57
C GLY A 128 -4.09 13.12 -19.59
N GLU A 129 -5.11 13.89 -19.99
CA GLU A 129 -6.24 14.28 -19.12
C GLU A 129 -7.07 13.09 -18.65
N VAL A 130 -7.13 12.00 -19.40
CA VAL A 130 -7.84 10.77 -18.99
C VAL A 130 -7.27 10.22 -17.66
N ALA A 131 -5.97 10.34 -17.45
CA ALA A 131 -5.37 9.93 -16.18
C ALA A 131 -5.83 10.84 -15.02
N LEU A 132 -5.94 12.15 -15.26
CA LEU A 132 -6.45 13.10 -14.28
C LEU A 132 -7.92 12.82 -13.93
N ASP A 133 -8.76 12.53 -14.93
CA ASP A 133 -10.17 12.16 -14.73
C ASP A 133 -10.32 10.87 -13.92
N ASN A 134 -9.47 9.88 -14.19
CA ASN A 134 -9.43 8.64 -13.42
C ASN A 134 -8.99 8.87 -11.96
N ALA A 135 -8.01 9.75 -11.73
CA ALA A 135 -7.61 10.14 -10.38
C ALA A 135 -8.77 10.82 -9.64
N ASN A 136 -9.44 11.79 -10.28
CA ASN A 136 -10.60 12.46 -9.69
C ASN A 136 -11.74 11.48 -9.36
N THR A 137 -12.03 10.55 -10.27
CA THR A 137 -13.05 9.51 -10.04
C THR A 137 -12.73 8.68 -8.82
N ALA A 138 -11.47 8.28 -8.64
CA ALA A 138 -11.03 7.52 -7.48
C ALA A 138 -11.14 8.32 -6.17
N VAL A 139 -10.78 9.60 -6.18
CA VAL A 139 -10.96 10.49 -5.02
C VAL A 139 -12.44 10.65 -4.67
N GLN A 140 -13.31 10.88 -5.67
CA GLN A 140 -14.75 11.00 -5.44
C GLN A 140 -15.36 9.72 -4.85
N ALA A 141 -14.86 8.55 -5.23
CA ALA A 141 -15.29 7.28 -4.63
C ALA A 141 -15.00 7.22 -3.12
N VAL A 142 -13.91 7.82 -2.66
CA VAL A 142 -13.59 7.90 -1.22
C VAL A 142 -14.41 8.98 -0.53
N LEU A 143 -14.54 10.17 -1.12
CA LEU A 143 -15.30 11.28 -0.54
C LEU A 143 -16.80 10.96 -0.36
N ASN A 144 -17.35 10.15 -1.25
CA ASN A 144 -18.74 9.71 -1.20
C ASN A 144 -18.95 8.46 -0.33
N ASN A 145 -17.91 7.91 0.27
CA ASN A 145 -17.99 6.73 1.13
C ASN A 145 -18.27 7.16 2.58
N SER A 146 -19.44 6.81 3.10
CA SER A 146 -19.88 7.17 4.45
C SER A 146 -19.05 6.57 5.59
N ASN A 147 -18.13 5.65 5.28
CA ASN A 147 -17.20 5.11 6.27
C ASN A 147 -16.08 6.10 6.64
N TYR A 148 -15.93 7.20 5.90
CA TYR A 148 -14.90 8.20 6.12
C TYR A 148 -15.51 9.58 6.39
N SER A 149 -14.94 10.31 7.30
CA SER A 149 -15.30 11.71 7.57
C SER A 149 -14.10 12.43 8.20
N LEU A 150 -14.03 13.73 7.99
CA LEU A 150 -13.03 14.54 8.67
C LEU A 150 -13.28 14.57 10.17
N GLU A 151 -12.23 14.56 10.96
CA GLU A 151 -12.30 14.76 12.40
C GLU A 151 -12.51 16.25 12.71
N GLU A 152 -13.41 16.56 13.63
CA GLU A 152 -13.67 17.96 14.04
C GLU A 152 -12.44 18.59 14.70
N ASN A 153 -11.67 17.79 15.44
CA ASN A 153 -10.45 18.22 16.11
C ASN A 153 -9.25 17.51 15.48
N PHE A 154 -8.33 18.30 14.91
CA PHE A 154 -7.10 17.80 14.30
C PHE A 154 -6.30 16.84 15.20
N ASN A 155 -6.27 17.11 16.51
CA ASN A 155 -5.54 16.22 17.43
C ASN A 155 -6.14 14.81 17.51
N ASN A 156 -7.43 14.65 17.25
CA ASN A 156 -8.10 13.36 17.30
C ASN A 156 -7.58 12.39 16.22
N ILE A 157 -7.07 12.90 15.10
CA ILE A 157 -6.45 12.09 14.05
C ILE A 157 -5.29 11.25 14.61
N PHE A 158 -4.56 11.80 15.59
CA PHE A 158 -3.36 11.15 16.15
C PHE A 158 -3.63 10.40 17.47
N TYR A 159 -4.71 10.70 18.15
CA TYR A 159 -5.06 10.07 19.43
C TYR A 159 -6.10 8.95 19.28
N ASN A 160 -6.95 9.03 18.27
CA ASN A 160 -7.93 8.00 18.00
C ASN A 160 -7.35 7.03 16.97
N GLU A 161 -6.79 5.92 17.43
CA GLU A 161 -6.36 4.85 16.55
C GLU A 161 -7.52 4.44 15.63
N LEU A 162 -7.28 4.45 14.33
CA LEU A 162 -8.25 4.06 13.30
C LEU A 162 -9.55 4.89 13.30
N GLY A 163 -9.45 6.18 13.63
CA GLY A 163 -10.55 7.15 13.52
C GLY A 163 -11.14 7.26 12.12
N ASN A 164 -12.26 7.99 12.00
CA ASN A 164 -13.02 8.07 10.73
C ASN A 164 -12.24 8.77 9.59
N GLU A 165 -11.25 9.59 9.90
CA GLU A 165 -10.39 10.25 8.90
C GLU A 165 -9.28 9.32 8.37
N ILE A 166 -8.95 8.25 9.09
CA ILE A 166 -7.96 7.28 8.65
C ILE A 166 -8.57 6.36 7.59
N ILE A 167 -7.98 6.33 6.41
CA ILE A 167 -8.41 5.47 5.30
C ILE A 167 -7.69 4.12 5.36
N PHE A 168 -6.39 4.16 5.64
CA PHE A 168 -5.54 2.98 5.76
C PHE A 168 -4.38 3.27 6.71
N ALA A 169 -4.03 2.31 7.55
CA ALA A 169 -2.89 2.40 8.46
C ALA A 169 -2.14 1.06 8.52
N TRP A 170 -0.82 1.13 8.53
CA TRP A 170 0.00 -0.02 8.86
C TRP A 170 -0.07 -0.27 10.37
N SER A 171 -0.51 -1.46 10.74
CA SER A 171 -0.57 -1.87 12.15
C SER A 171 0.78 -2.42 12.59
N TYR A 172 1.28 -1.91 13.70
CA TYR A 172 2.45 -2.45 14.40
C TYR A 172 1.97 -2.97 15.74
N ILE A 173 1.82 -4.28 15.87
CA ILE A 173 1.36 -4.92 17.09
C ILE A 173 2.59 -5.36 17.89
N GLN A 174 2.56 -5.13 19.19
CA GLN A 174 3.60 -5.61 20.10
C GLN A 174 3.77 -7.12 19.91
N ASP A 175 5.00 -7.59 19.88
CA ASP A 175 5.41 -8.99 19.67
C ASP A 175 5.27 -9.54 18.23
N GLU A 176 4.62 -8.83 17.29
CA GLU A 176 4.61 -9.23 15.88
C GLU A 176 5.74 -8.60 15.07
N TYR A 177 6.16 -7.38 15.44
CA TYR A 177 7.24 -6.66 14.81
C TYR A 177 8.11 -5.96 15.85
N THR A 178 9.37 -6.33 15.90
CA THR A 178 10.36 -5.75 16.83
C THR A 178 11.20 -4.64 16.20
N GLY A 179 10.89 -4.23 14.98
CA GLY A 179 11.54 -3.12 14.32
C GLY A 179 11.16 -1.81 15.02
N GLY A 180 12.06 -1.30 15.84
CA GLY A 180 11.93 0.04 16.41
C GLY A 180 11.82 1.09 15.31
N TYR A 181 11.31 2.27 15.66
CA TYR A 181 11.43 3.46 14.81
C TYR A 181 12.88 3.53 14.33
N PRO A 182 13.14 3.66 13.03
CA PRO A 182 14.51 3.80 12.56
C PRO A 182 15.11 5.02 13.26
N GLY A 183 16.09 4.78 14.13
CA GLY A 183 16.83 5.85 14.81
C GLY A 183 17.46 6.83 13.83
N ASP A 184 17.52 6.45 12.57
CA ASP A 184 18.02 7.23 11.45
C ASP A 184 17.16 8.48 11.10
N TYR A 185 15.90 8.52 11.56
CA TYR A 185 15.06 9.73 11.44
C TYR A 185 15.19 10.69 12.62
N LEU A 186 15.87 10.28 13.68
CA LEU A 186 16.19 11.16 14.79
C LEU A 186 17.51 11.83 14.46
N VAL A 187 17.49 13.14 14.35
CA VAL A 187 18.72 13.92 14.22
C VAL A 187 19.60 13.60 15.43
N PRO A 188 20.83 13.09 15.24
CA PRO A 188 21.72 12.80 16.36
C PRO A 188 21.83 14.03 17.26
N SER A 189 21.81 13.84 18.58
CA SER A 189 21.82 14.92 19.56
C SER A 189 22.94 15.93 19.36
N GLN A 190 24.06 15.52 18.76
CA GLN A 190 25.18 16.39 18.40
C GLN A 190 24.84 17.49 17.36
N TYR A 191 23.73 17.36 16.63
CA TYR A 191 23.24 18.34 15.64
C TYR A 191 22.01 19.11 16.11
N VAL A 192 21.53 18.85 17.33
CA VAL A 192 20.35 19.49 17.91
C VAL A 192 20.83 20.49 18.96
N SER A 193 20.32 21.72 18.92
CA SER A 193 20.65 22.72 19.92
C SER A 193 20.14 22.27 21.31
N ASP A 194 20.78 22.76 22.36
CA ASP A 194 20.38 22.49 23.75
C ASP A 194 18.89 22.84 23.99
N GLU A 195 18.39 23.91 23.37
CA GLU A 195 17.00 24.33 23.44
C GLU A 195 16.05 23.30 22.84
N ALA A 196 16.44 22.63 21.76
CA ALA A 196 15.65 21.54 21.15
C ALA A 196 15.72 20.24 21.96
N ILE A 197 16.78 20.03 22.73
CA ILE A 197 16.93 18.91 23.67
C ILE A 197 16.05 19.15 24.91
N GLU A 198 15.99 20.39 25.43
CA GLU A 198 15.16 20.74 26.59
C GLU A 198 13.67 20.71 26.27
N ASN A 199 13.27 20.99 25.02
CA ASN A 199 11.89 20.93 24.54
C ASN A 199 11.79 19.96 23.35
N PRO A 200 12.00 18.66 23.56
CA PRO A 200 11.83 17.71 22.48
C PRO A 200 10.38 17.80 22.01
N VAL A 201 10.20 18.06 20.71
CA VAL A 201 8.91 17.76 20.06
C VAL A 201 8.68 16.28 20.33
N LYS A 202 7.78 15.97 21.24
CA LYS A 202 7.33 14.60 21.48
C LYS A 202 6.62 14.13 20.22
N VAL A 203 7.38 13.59 19.29
CA VAL A 203 6.83 12.65 18.32
C VAL A 203 6.36 11.49 19.19
N GLY A 204 5.04 11.34 19.29
CA GLY A 204 4.40 10.54 20.30
C GLY A 204 5.04 9.18 20.51
N SER A 205 5.67 9.01 21.64
CA SER A 205 5.90 7.70 22.21
C SER A 205 4.57 7.30 22.84
N HIS A 206 3.79 6.51 22.14
CA HIS A 206 2.70 5.79 22.78
C HIS A 206 3.31 4.73 23.70
N GLN A 207 3.14 4.91 25.00
CA GLN A 207 3.24 3.84 25.98
C GLN A 207 1.98 3.01 25.95
#